data_56ad37759f0810009111ded28a813bfb
#
_entry.id   56ad37759f0810009111ded28a813bfb
#
_cell.length_a   1.000
_cell.length_b   1.000
_cell.length_c   1.000
_cell.angle_alpha   90.00
_cell.angle_beta   90.00
_cell.angle_gamma   90.00
#
_symmetry.space_group_name_H-M   'P 1'
#
loop_
_entity.id
_entity.type
_entity.pdbx_description
1 polymer ?
#
loop_
_entity_poly.entity_id
_entity_poly.type
_entity_poly.pdbx_seq_one_letter_code
_entity_poly.pdbx_strand_id
1 'polypeptide(L)'
;MKAIATVNFKGGVGKTTMTWLLAKYASEICNKKVLVVDTDAQMSLTLAAQLQEDGALQRDFEDWYENQHKRHKKTLLDALEEYDRSQGGHFDFSITNSFIYTMSQRLHFIPSVVDLYWLELDVFDREKVKHFIRALMGKIEHSKAHKYDYILFDCPPNFTALSYSVLSCSSLILIPVNPDVFASRGIRLMLDGLQMRVQPWPDPKVAVFMNKAKFRVGRLTRETQQYWRESTIVANAARQQGIDIEAWDSAIPERVDIKRAIPRATFPREFEPDFAGVWKNVERILS
;
A
#
# COMPACT_ATOMS: atom_id res chain seq x y z
N MET A 1 -11.69 -6.89 9.25
CA MET A 1 -10.72 -5.94 8.64
C MET A 1 -10.48 -6.34 7.20
N LYS A 2 -10.50 -5.41 6.25
CA LYS A 2 -10.25 -5.66 4.81
C LYS A 2 -8.85 -5.22 4.45
N ALA A 3 -8.06 -6.06 3.79
CA ALA A 3 -6.68 -5.78 3.41
C ALA A 3 -6.60 -5.29 1.96
N ILE A 4 -5.88 -4.20 1.74
CA ILE A 4 -5.67 -3.57 0.44
C ILE A 4 -4.17 -3.40 0.20
N ALA A 5 -3.64 -3.98 -0.86
CA ALA A 5 -2.24 -3.80 -1.27
C ALA A 5 -2.15 -2.86 -2.47
N THR A 6 -1.30 -1.86 -2.39
CA THR A 6 -0.97 -1.02 -3.55
C THR A 6 0.36 -1.46 -4.12
N VAL A 7 0.35 -1.94 -5.37
CA VAL A 7 1.53 -2.54 -5.99
C VAL A 7 1.66 -2.17 -7.47
N ASN A 8 2.87 -2.03 -7.95
CA ASN A 8 3.23 -1.97 -9.37
C ASN A 8 4.75 -2.10 -9.51
N PHE A 9 5.23 -2.87 -10.46
CA PHE A 9 6.66 -3.03 -10.73
C PHE A 9 7.33 -1.77 -11.25
N LYS A 10 6.57 -0.90 -11.89
CA LYS A 10 7.10 0.36 -12.38
C LYS A 10 7.31 1.33 -11.23
N GLY A 11 8.53 1.85 -11.10
CA GLY A 11 8.84 2.94 -10.20
C GLY A 11 8.14 4.24 -10.59
N GLY A 12 7.85 5.09 -9.62
CA GLY A 12 7.31 6.44 -9.89
C GLY A 12 5.84 6.49 -10.33
N VAL A 13 5.09 5.38 -10.34
CA VAL A 13 3.65 5.38 -10.66
C VAL A 13 2.77 5.96 -9.56
N GLY A 14 3.35 6.24 -8.38
CA GLY A 14 2.65 6.86 -7.27
C GLY A 14 2.02 5.89 -6.28
N LYS A 15 2.54 4.66 -6.13
CA LYS A 15 2.08 3.69 -5.12
C LYS A 15 1.95 4.33 -3.74
N THR A 16 3.05 4.79 -3.19
CA THR A 16 3.14 5.43 -1.87
C THR A 16 2.17 6.60 -1.73
N THR A 17 2.15 7.50 -2.72
CA THR A 17 1.25 8.66 -2.73
C THR A 17 -0.21 8.22 -2.68
N MET A 18 -0.58 7.22 -3.48
CA MET A 18 -1.96 6.71 -3.51
C MET A 18 -2.31 6.00 -2.23
N THR A 19 -1.45 5.12 -1.70
CA THR A 19 -1.68 4.45 -0.42
C THR A 19 -1.94 5.45 0.69
N TRP A 20 -1.09 6.47 0.80
CA TRP A 20 -1.18 7.46 1.86
C TRP A 20 -2.41 8.36 1.74
N LEU A 21 -2.66 8.92 0.56
CA LEU A 21 -3.80 9.82 0.36
C LEU A 21 -5.15 9.08 0.38
N LEU A 22 -5.21 7.83 -0.09
CA LEU A 22 -6.42 6.99 0.06
C LEU A 22 -6.68 6.67 1.53
N ALA A 23 -5.66 6.39 2.32
CA ALA A 23 -5.80 6.15 3.76
C ALA A 23 -6.32 7.39 4.49
N LYS A 24 -5.78 8.57 4.17
CA LYS A 24 -6.28 9.84 4.71
C LYS A 24 -7.71 10.12 4.27
N TYR A 25 -8.02 9.94 2.99
CA TYR A 25 -9.37 10.08 2.47
C TYR A 25 -10.36 9.18 3.22
N ALA A 26 -10.02 7.91 3.36
CA ALA A 26 -10.85 6.94 4.07
C ALA A 26 -11.07 7.33 5.54
N SER A 27 -10.01 7.77 6.23
CA SER A 27 -10.08 8.08 7.66
C SER A 27 -10.77 9.41 7.95
N GLU A 28 -10.50 10.45 7.17
CA GLU A 28 -10.95 11.83 7.45
C GLU A 28 -12.27 12.18 6.76
N ILE A 29 -12.50 11.65 5.55
CA ILE A 29 -13.70 11.94 4.77
C ILE A 29 -14.77 10.87 4.98
N CYS A 30 -14.35 9.57 4.93
CA CYS A 30 -15.30 8.45 5.04
C CYS A 30 -15.43 7.89 6.46
N ASN A 31 -14.78 8.51 7.46
CA ASN A 31 -14.84 8.10 8.88
C ASN A 31 -14.45 6.62 9.14
N LYS A 32 -13.61 6.04 8.30
CA LYS A 32 -13.12 4.66 8.48
C LYS A 32 -11.91 4.63 9.43
N LYS A 33 -11.78 3.58 10.22
CA LYS A 33 -10.57 3.36 11.00
C LYS A 33 -9.56 2.58 10.17
N VAL A 34 -8.42 3.19 9.87
CA VAL A 34 -7.44 2.71 8.90
C VAL A 34 -6.08 2.49 9.56
N LEU A 35 -5.48 1.35 9.27
CA LEU A 35 -4.06 1.09 9.53
C LEU A 35 -3.31 1.12 8.20
N VAL A 36 -2.21 1.84 8.14
CA VAL A 36 -1.30 1.84 7.00
C VAL A 36 -0.01 1.15 7.39
N VAL A 37 0.53 0.34 6.51
CA VAL A 37 1.78 -0.40 6.72
C VAL A 37 2.72 -0.13 5.57
N ASP A 38 3.89 0.41 5.85
CA ASP A 38 4.97 0.54 4.88
C ASP A 38 5.76 -0.77 4.82
N THR A 39 5.81 -1.40 3.66
CA THR A 39 6.53 -2.66 3.44
C THR A 39 7.70 -2.49 2.46
N ASP A 40 8.02 -1.25 2.07
CA ASP A 40 9.13 -0.91 1.18
C ASP A 40 10.37 -0.49 2.00
N ALA A 41 11.48 -1.17 1.80
CA ALA A 41 12.76 -0.80 2.40
C ALA A 41 13.27 0.60 1.98
N GLN A 42 12.70 1.18 0.91
CA GLN A 42 12.96 2.58 0.56
C GLN A 42 12.34 3.58 1.53
N MET A 43 11.46 3.15 2.44
CA MET A 43 10.85 3.96 3.49
C MET A 43 10.09 5.20 2.98
N SER A 44 9.65 5.20 1.72
CA SER A 44 9.02 6.39 1.13
C SER A 44 7.75 6.82 1.85
N LEU A 45 6.96 5.86 2.30
CA LEU A 45 5.75 6.14 3.10
C LEU A 45 6.10 6.54 4.53
N THR A 46 7.07 5.88 5.13
CA THR A 46 7.57 6.19 6.47
C THR A 46 8.08 7.62 6.56
N LEU A 47 8.91 8.04 5.60
CA LEU A 47 9.36 9.42 5.50
C LEU A 47 8.18 10.40 5.30
N ALA A 48 7.22 10.05 4.44
CA ALA A 48 6.05 10.88 4.21
C ALA A 48 5.18 11.05 5.46
N ALA A 49 5.04 10.00 6.25
CA ALA A 49 4.27 10.03 7.50
C ALA A 49 4.95 10.89 8.56
N GLN A 50 6.27 10.85 8.63
CA GLN A 50 7.04 11.62 9.61
C GLN A 50 7.12 13.10 9.32
N LEU A 51 7.10 13.47 8.03
CA LEU A 51 7.05 14.87 7.61
C LEU A 51 5.85 15.65 8.18
N GLN A 52 4.86 14.96 8.74
CA GLN A 52 3.63 15.59 9.26
C GLN A 52 3.79 16.15 10.67
N GLU A 53 4.81 15.70 11.42
CA GLU A 53 4.89 16.01 12.85
C GLU A 53 5.54 17.35 13.17
N ASP A 54 5.87 18.29 12.29
CA ASP A 54 6.26 19.67 12.66
C ASP A 54 7.23 20.39 11.72
N GLY A 55 7.51 19.89 10.53
CA GLY A 55 8.34 20.63 9.56
C GLY A 55 9.85 20.71 9.86
N ALA A 56 10.33 20.00 10.85
CA ALA A 56 11.73 19.93 11.23
C ALA A 56 12.41 18.67 10.67
N LEU A 57 12.40 18.56 9.40
CA LEU A 57 12.54 17.40 8.54
C LEU A 57 13.74 16.48 8.71
N GLN A 58 14.90 16.96 9.15
CA GLN A 58 16.12 16.16 9.07
C GLN A 58 16.63 15.71 10.43
N ARG A 59 16.59 16.57 11.43
CA ARG A 59 17.00 16.22 12.79
C ARG A 59 16.04 15.22 13.42
N ASP A 60 14.76 15.40 13.21
CA ASP A 60 13.72 14.54 13.79
C ASP A 60 13.72 13.14 13.18
N PHE A 61 14.11 13.00 11.89
CA PHE A 61 14.26 11.69 11.27
C PHE A 61 15.46 10.91 11.84
N GLU A 62 16.62 11.55 11.98
CA GLU A 62 17.80 10.91 12.57
C GLU A 62 17.52 10.50 14.01
N ASP A 63 16.89 11.38 14.80
CA ASP A 63 16.47 11.08 16.18
C ASP A 63 15.43 9.97 16.22
N TRP A 64 14.47 9.95 15.30
CA TRP A 64 13.49 8.87 15.21
C TRP A 64 14.16 7.56 14.84
N TYR A 65 14.99 7.54 13.81
CA TYR A 65 15.68 6.34 13.35
C TYR A 65 16.56 5.75 14.45
N GLU A 66 17.35 6.56 15.11
CA GLU A 66 18.22 6.12 16.22
C GLU A 66 17.41 5.70 17.46
N ASN A 67 16.38 6.44 17.82
CA ASN A 67 15.63 6.18 19.04
C ASN A 67 14.56 5.11 18.87
N GLN A 68 13.84 5.10 17.75
CA GLN A 68 12.71 4.19 17.54
C GLN A 68 13.16 2.84 16.99
N HIS A 69 14.00 2.84 15.96
CA HIS A 69 14.48 1.60 15.38
C HIS A 69 15.55 0.93 16.25
N LYS A 70 16.65 1.60 16.55
CA LYS A 70 17.77 0.97 17.23
C LYS A 70 17.56 0.75 18.73
N ARG A 71 16.84 1.63 19.40
CA ARG A 71 16.67 1.57 20.86
C ARG A 71 15.33 1.00 21.31
N HIS A 72 14.26 1.34 20.65
CA HIS A 72 12.88 1.05 21.08
C HIS A 72 12.15 0.01 20.25
N LYS A 73 12.72 -0.46 19.14
CA LYS A 73 12.17 -1.53 18.30
C LYS A 73 10.70 -1.31 17.96
N LYS A 74 10.42 -0.30 17.13
CA LYS A 74 9.06 0.11 16.80
C LYS A 74 8.82 0.17 15.29
N THR A 75 9.26 -0.85 14.55
CA THR A 75 9.12 -0.92 13.09
C THR A 75 8.58 -2.26 12.64
N LEU A 76 8.23 -2.37 11.37
CA LEU A 76 7.78 -3.62 10.77
C LEU A 76 8.86 -4.71 10.85
N LEU A 77 10.14 -4.34 10.73
CA LEU A 77 11.25 -5.28 10.86
C LEU A 77 11.32 -5.87 12.27
N ASP A 78 11.18 -5.04 13.29
CA ASP A 78 11.20 -5.52 14.67
C ASP A 78 10.05 -6.50 14.95
N ALA A 79 8.87 -6.23 14.38
CA ALA A 79 7.74 -7.15 14.45
C ALA A 79 8.03 -8.48 13.75
N LEU A 80 8.68 -8.43 12.58
CA LEU A 80 9.08 -9.62 11.83
C LEU A 80 10.16 -10.42 12.57
N GLU A 81 11.19 -9.77 13.13
CA GLU A 81 12.22 -10.43 13.91
C GLU A 81 11.64 -11.14 15.14
N GLU A 82 10.67 -10.54 15.80
CA GLU A 82 9.94 -11.16 16.89
C GLU A 82 9.20 -12.41 16.42
N TYR A 83 8.47 -12.29 15.31
CA TYR A 83 7.77 -13.43 14.71
C TYR A 83 8.73 -14.54 14.30
N ASP A 84 9.87 -14.22 13.69
CA ASP A 84 10.86 -15.20 13.26
C ASP A 84 11.49 -15.96 14.44
N ARG A 85 11.76 -15.26 15.56
CA ARG A 85 12.27 -15.87 16.79
C ARG A 85 11.24 -16.75 17.51
N SER A 86 9.96 -16.52 17.28
CA SER A 86 8.91 -17.29 17.92
C SER A 86 8.85 -18.71 17.37
N GLN A 87 8.94 -19.69 18.25
CA GLN A 87 8.70 -21.09 17.88
C GLN A 87 7.19 -21.31 17.74
N GLY A 88 6.72 -21.57 16.51
CA GLY A 88 5.31 -21.82 16.21
C GLY A 88 4.45 -20.57 15.96
N GLY A 89 5.06 -19.40 15.68
CA GLY A 89 4.33 -18.23 15.19
C GLY A 89 3.47 -17.51 16.23
N HIS A 90 3.82 -17.62 17.51
CA HIS A 90 3.14 -16.89 18.57
C HIS A 90 3.70 -15.47 18.72
N PHE A 91 2.92 -14.48 18.32
CA PHE A 91 3.20 -13.08 18.64
C PHE A 91 2.77 -12.76 20.08
N ASP A 92 3.57 -12.03 20.81
CA ASP A 92 3.10 -11.25 21.93
C ASP A 92 2.36 -10.00 21.43
N PHE A 93 1.08 -9.91 21.70
CA PHE A 93 0.26 -8.79 21.24
C PHE A 93 0.68 -7.45 21.85
N SER A 94 1.26 -7.42 23.03
CA SER A 94 1.78 -6.19 23.68
C SER A 94 2.87 -5.55 22.82
N ILE A 95 3.71 -6.36 22.20
CA ILE A 95 4.78 -5.90 21.30
C ILE A 95 4.19 -5.32 20.03
N THR A 96 3.19 -6.01 19.44
CA THR A 96 2.50 -5.50 18.23
C THR A 96 1.92 -4.11 18.45
N ASN A 97 1.36 -3.81 19.62
CA ASN A 97 0.87 -2.47 19.95
C ASN A 97 1.96 -1.41 19.96
N SER A 98 3.20 -1.78 20.28
CA SER A 98 4.32 -0.83 20.30
C SER A 98 4.77 -0.39 18.90
N PHE A 99 4.46 -1.17 17.85
CA PHE A 99 4.80 -0.84 16.46
C PHE A 99 3.77 0.05 15.77
N ILE A 100 2.61 0.27 16.38
CA ILE A 100 1.51 1.01 15.79
C ILE A 100 1.53 2.45 16.28
N TYR A 101 1.83 3.37 15.36
CA TYR A 101 1.82 4.81 15.64
C TYR A 101 0.45 5.40 15.37
N THR A 102 0.01 6.29 16.25
CA THR A 102 -1.25 7.03 16.08
C THR A 102 -0.96 8.32 15.32
N MET A 103 -1.40 8.39 14.06
CA MET A 103 -1.30 9.60 13.22
C MET A 103 -2.50 10.53 13.44
N SER A 104 -3.68 9.95 13.66
CA SER A 104 -4.91 10.64 14.05
C SER A 104 -5.83 9.67 14.78
N GLN A 105 -6.98 10.15 15.24
CA GLN A 105 -7.97 9.30 15.91
C GLN A 105 -8.38 8.06 15.10
N ARG A 106 -8.32 8.13 13.76
CA ARG A 106 -8.75 7.07 12.84
C ARG A 106 -7.68 6.57 11.90
N LEU A 107 -6.49 7.17 11.89
CA LEU A 107 -5.38 6.79 11.04
C LEU A 107 -4.21 6.36 11.90
N HIS A 108 -3.79 5.13 11.75
CA HIS A 108 -2.64 4.55 12.43
C HIS A 108 -1.63 4.04 11.40
N PHE A 109 -0.38 3.87 11.83
CA PHE A 109 0.72 3.60 10.92
C PHE A 109 1.74 2.61 11.52
N ILE A 110 2.25 1.70 10.70
CA ILE A 110 3.41 0.85 11.00
C ILE A 110 4.53 1.23 10.04
N PRO A 111 5.66 1.77 10.53
CA PRO A 111 6.77 2.21 9.69
C PRO A 111 7.65 1.07 9.20
N SER A 112 8.30 1.31 8.06
CA SER A 112 9.39 0.52 7.50
C SER A 112 10.75 0.99 7.99
N VAL A 113 11.80 0.23 7.66
CA VAL A 113 13.21 0.61 7.81
C VAL A 113 14.02 0.06 6.64
N VAL A 114 15.17 0.70 6.36
CA VAL A 114 16.08 0.27 5.29
C VAL A 114 16.56 -1.17 5.48
N ASP A 115 16.68 -1.62 6.70
CA ASP A 115 17.16 -2.96 7.03
C ASP A 115 16.20 -4.08 6.60
N LEU A 116 14.97 -3.76 6.13
CA LEU A 116 14.11 -4.71 5.43
C LEU A 116 14.74 -5.29 4.16
N TYR A 117 15.79 -4.66 3.60
CA TYR A 117 16.58 -5.25 2.52
C TYR A 117 17.25 -6.56 2.91
N TRP A 118 17.56 -6.77 4.19
CA TRP A 118 18.17 -8.01 4.67
C TRP A 118 17.27 -9.23 4.49
N LEU A 119 15.94 -9.03 4.33
CA LEU A 119 15.00 -10.10 3.99
C LEU A 119 15.29 -10.75 2.64
N GLU A 120 15.94 -10.03 1.73
CA GLU A 120 16.29 -10.52 0.39
C GLU A 120 17.61 -11.30 0.38
N LEU A 121 18.41 -11.16 1.44
CA LEU A 121 19.75 -11.75 1.55
C LEU A 121 19.78 -13.07 2.33
N ASP A 122 18.68 -13.79 2.41
CA ASP A 122 18.55 -15.09 3.10
C ASP A 122 18.89 -15.07 4.62
N VAL A 123 18.82 -13.91 5.25
CA VAL A 123 19.03 -13.78 6.70
C VAL A 123 17.85 -14.32 7.51
N PHE A 124 16.66 -14.31 6.91
CA PHE A 124 15.42 -14.80 7.52
C PHE A 124 14.88 -16.05 6.82
N ASP A 125 14.16 -16.87 7.56
CA ASP A 125 13.41 -17.98 6.98
C ASP A 125 12.30 -17.46 6.06
N ARG A 126 12.51 -17.63 4.74
CA ARG A 126 11.59 -17.17 3.70
C ARG A 126 10.17 -17.70 3.87
N GLU A 127 10.00 -18.94 4.34
CA GLU A 127 8.68 -19.51 4.57
C GLU A 127 7.97 -18.83 5.73
N LYS A 128 8.68 -18.50 6.79
CA LYS A 128 8.11 -17.69 7.88
C LYS A 128 7.71 -16.30 7.39
N VAL A 129 8.57 -15.61 6.63
CA VAL A 129 8.25 -14.28 6.07
C VAL A 129 6.98 -14.32 5.23
N LYS A 130 6.73 -15.37 4.44
CA LYS A 130 5.52 -15.54 3.65
C LYS A 130 4.24 -15.60 4.50
N HIS A 131 4.33 -16.04 5.74
CA HIS A 131 3.19 -16.16 6.65
C HIS A 131 3.07 -15.01 7.66
N PHE A 132 4.08 -14.15 7.72
CA PHE A 132 4.18 -13.09 8.73
C PHE A 132 3.00 -12.12 8.71
N ILE A 133 2.64 -11.55 7.56
CA ILE A 133 1.55 -10.56 7.47
C ILE A 133 0.21 -11.17 7.88
N ARG A 134 -0.04 -12.43 7.51
CA ARG A 134 -1.25 -13.14 7.95
C ARG A 134 -1.30 -13.26 9.48
N ALA A 135 -0.17 -13.62 10.09
CA ALA A 135 -0.08 -13.71 11.54
C ALA A 135 -0.26 -12.35 12.22
N LEU A 136 0.38 -11.30 11.68
CA LEU A 136 0.25 -9.92 12.17
C LEU A 136 -1.20 -9.44 12.10
N MET A 137 -1.87 -9.61 10.95
CA MET A 137 -3.27 -9.25 10.78
C MET A 137 -4.18 -10.01 11.75
N GLY A 138 -3.97 -11.31 11.92
CA GLY A 138 -4.73 -12.12 12.86
C GLY A 138 -4.59 -11.61 14.30
N LYS A 139 -3.41 -11.21 14.72
CA LYS A 139 -3.18 -10.61 16.04
C LYS A 139 -3.88 -9.27 16.20
N ILE A 140 -3.82 -8.42 15.19
CA ILE A 140 -4.50 -7.12 15.19
C ILE A 140 -6.02 -7.31 15.27
N GLU A 141 -6.59 -8.23 14.51
CA GLU A 141 -8.04 -8.52 14.52
C GLU A 141 -8.55 -9.02 15.87
N HIS A 142 -7.76 -9.83 16.58
CA HIS A 142 -8.12 -10.34 17.89
C HIS A 142 -7.94 -9.30 19.00
N SER A 143 -7.35 -8.15 18.72
CA SER A 143 -7.20 -7.07 19.69
C SER A 143 -8.53 -6.39 20.01
N LYS A 144 -8.79 -6.16 21.28
CA LYS A 144 -9.89 -5.30 21.72
C LYS A 144 -9.60 -3.81 21.49
N ALA A 145 -8.33 -3.42 21.46
CA ALA A 145 -7.89 -2.03 21.35
C ALA A 145 -7.82 -1.54 19.89
N HIS A 146 -7.54 -2.44 18.93
CA HIS A 146 -7.28 -2.08 17.54
C HIS A 146 -8.28 -2.74 16.60
N LYS A 147 -9.45 -2.12 16.44
CA LYS A 147 -10.42 -2.54 15.41
C LYS A 147 -10.30 -1.60 14.23
N TYR A 148 -9.82 -2.11 13.10
CA TYR A 148 -9.72 -1.38 11.84
C TYR A 148 -10.77 -1.86 10.84
N ASP A 149 -11.31 -0.92 10.05
CA ASP A 149 -12.13 -1.24 8.89
C ASP A 149 -11.24 -1.77 7.77
N TYR A 150 -10.11 -1.06 7.56
CA TYR A 150 -9.16 -1.34 6.49
C TYR A 150 -7.71 -1.35 6.98
N ILE A 151 -6.90 -2.18 6.34
CA ILE A 151 -5.45 -2.13 6.40
C ILE A 151 -4.92 -1.92 4.98
N LEU A 152 -4.10 -0.87 4.78
CA LEU A 152 -3.50 -0.51 3.50
C LEU A 152 -2.00 -0.78 3.55
N PHE A 153 -1.51 -1.53 2.57
CA PHE A 153 -0.09 -1.84 2.43
C PHE A 153 0.52 -1.07 1.27
N ASP A 154 1.61 -0.34 1.52
CA ASP A 154 2.47 0.21 0.48
C ASP A 154 3.55 -0.81 0.13
N CYS A 155 3.50 -1.37 -1.08
CA CYS A 155 4.39 -2.44 -1.49
C CYS A 155 5.57 -1.91 -2.33
N PRO A 156 6.76 -2.53 -2.19
CA PRO A 156 7.91 -2.23 -3.04
C PRO A 156 7.63 -2.56 -4.53
N PRO A 157 8.47 -2.06 -5.46
CA PRO A 157 8.30 -2.30 -6.89
C PRO A 157 8.79 -3.68 -7.35
N ASN A 158 8.99 -4.62 -6.44
CA ASN A 158 9.49 -5.97 -6.71
C ASN A 158 8.76 -7.03 -5.88
N PHE A 159 8.82 -8.29 -6.31
CA PHE A 159 8.31 -9.42 -5.54
C PHE A 159 9.36 -9.92 -4.55
N THR A 160 9.22 -9.48 -3.30
CA THR A 160 9.97 -10.02 -2.15
C THR A 160 9.13 -11.08 -1.43
N ALA A 161 9.71 -11.81 -0.48
CA ALA A 161 8.96 -12.70 0.40
C ALA A 161 7.90 -11.93 1.22
N LEU A 162 8.21 -10.69 1.62
CA LEU A 162 7.28 -9.81 2.32
C LEU A 162 6.13 -9.35 1.41
N SER A 163 6.44 -8.97 0.16
CA SER A 163 5.40 -8.64 -0.84
C SER A 163 4.45 -9.83 -1.08
N TYR A 164 5.01 -11.06 -1.17
CA TYR A 164 4.22 -12.27 -1.25
C TYR A 164 3.28 -12.39 -0.04
N SER A 165 3.81 -12.20 1.18
CA SER A 165 3.03 -12.25 2.42
C SER A 165 1.85 -11.28 2.40
N VAL A 166 2.08 -10.03 1.97
CA VAL A 166 1.04 -9.00 1.80
C VAL A 166 0.00 -9.42 0.78
N LEU A 167 0.43 -9.76 -0.43
CA LEU A 167 -0.47 -10.06 -1.55
C LEU A 167 -1.33 -11.30 -1.27
N SER A 168 -0.76 -12.32 -0.61
CA SER A 168 -1.49 -13.54 -0.24
C SER A 168 -2.57 -13.33 0.84
N CYS A 169 -2.58 -12.18 1.52
CA CYS A 169 -3.56 -11.83 2.54
C CYS A 169 -4.51 -10.70 2.11
N SER A 170 -4.25 -10.09 0.95
CA SER A 170 -5.02 -8.93 0.49
C SER A 170 -6.38 -9.34 -0.05
N SER A 171 -7.41 -8.59 0.32
CA SER A 171 -8.76 -8.71 -0.25
C SER A 171 -8.88 -7.97 -1.59
N LEU A 172 -8.04 -6.93 -1.77
CA LEU A 172 -7.98 -6.10 -2.98
C LEU A 172 -6.54 -5.71 -3.27
N ILE A 173 -6.12 -5.88 -4.51
CA ILE A 173 -4.84 -5.41 -5.04
C ILE A 173 -5.12 -4.19 -5.94
N LEU A 174 -4.60 -3.03 -5.54
CA LEU A 174 -4.67 -1.79 -6.31
C LEU A 174 -3.41 -1.62 -7.16
N ILE A 175 -3.59 -1.44 -8.45
CA ILE A 175 -2.51 -1.20 -9.42
C ILE A 175 -2.68 0.20 -10.01
N PRO A 176 -2.07 1.24 -9.42
CA PRO A 176 -2.04 2.57 -10.03
C PRO A 176 -1.17 2.55 -11.28
N VAL A 177 -1.68 3.08 -12.39
CA VAL A 177 -1.00 3.06 -13.69
C VAL A 177 -0.90 4.46 -14.26
N ASN A 178 0.30 4.88 -14.65
CA ASN A 178 0.44 6.07 -15.47
C ASN A 178 0.05 5.69 -16.91
N PRO A 179 -0.90 6.39 -17.52
CA PRO A 179 -1.32 6.10 -18.90
C PRO A 179 -0.23 6.56 -19.89
N ASP A 180 0.73 5.70 -20.14
CA ASP A 180 1.83 5.87 -21.07
C ASP A 180 2.06 4.60 -21.93
N VAL A 181 3.00 4.66 -22.85
CA VAL A 181 3.32 3.57 -23.81
C VAL A 181 3.67 2.23 -23.14
N PHE A 182 4.06 2.24 -21.88
CA PHE A 182 4.43 1.02 -21.13
C PHE A 182 3.31 0.51 -20.22
N ALA A 183 2.19 1.24 -20.10
CA ALA A 183 1.13 0.95 -19.16
C ALA A 183 0.55 -0.47 -19.32
N SER A 184 0.11 -0.82 -20.52
CA SER A 184 -0.50 -2.11 -20.83
C SER A 184 0.47 -3.29 -20.61
N ARG A 185 1.74 -3.13 -21.00
CA ARG A 185 2.79 -4.13 -20.76
C ARG A 185 3.10 -4.30 -19.28
N GLY A 186 3.14 -3.19 -18.54
CA GLY A 186 3.35 -3.22 -17.08
C GLY A 186 2.25 -3.97 -16.34
N ILE A 187 0.99 -3.75 -16.73
CA ILE A 187 -0.15 -4.50 -16.17
C ILE A 187 0.02 -5.99 -16.45
N ARG A 188 0.30 -6.37 -17.70
CA ARG A 188 0.47 -7.79 -18.07
C ARG A 188 1.58 -8.46 -17.26
N LEU A 189 2.76 -7.85 -17.20
CA LEU A 189 3.89 -8.38 -16.41
C LEU A 189 3.54 -8.51 -14.92
N MET A 190 2.77 -7.56 -14.39
CA MET A 190 2.31 -7.62 -13.00
C MET A 190 1.37 -8.80 -12.77
N LEU A 191 0.40 -9.01 -13.66
CA LEU A 191 -0.56 -10.11 -13.55
C LEU A 191 0.12 -11.47 -13.73
N ASP A 192 1.00 -11.61 -14.71
CA ASP A 192 1.80 -12.83 -14.92
C ASP A 192 2.64 -13.15 -13.67
N GLY A 193 3.28 -12.12 -13.09
CA GLY A 193 4.05 -12.25 -11.86
C GLY A 193 3.21 -12.66 -10.65
N LEU A 194 2.02 -12.09 -10.51
CA LEU A 194 1.07 -12.48 -9.45
C LEU A 194 0.67 -13.95 -9.59
N GLN A 195 0.25 -14.37 -10.77
CA GLN A 195 -0.15 -15.76 -11.02
C GLN A 195 0.98 -16.76 -10.81
N MET A 196 2.20 -16.43 -11.25
CA MET A 196 3.34 -17.36 -11.17
C MET A 196 3.94 -17.44 -9.76
N ARG A 197 3.87 -16.36 -8.98
CA ARG A 197 4.64 -16.22 -7.72
C ARG A 197 3.79 -16.30 -6.47
N VAL A 198 2.51 -15.89 -6.54
CA VAL A 198 1.61 -15.90 -5.38
C VAL A 198 0.75 -17.15 -5.44
N GLN A 199 1.24 -18.28 -4.87
CA GLN A 199 0.58 -19.57 -4.87
C GLN A 199 0.37 -20.10 -3.43
N PRO A 200 -0.78 -20.71 -3.07
CA PRO A 200 -1.99 -20.77 -3.90
C PRO A 200 -2.49 -19.35 -4.15
N TRP A 201 -2.90 -19.08 -5.39
CA TRP A 201 -3.48 -17.79 -5.74
C TRP A 201 -4.71 -17.58 -4.83
N PRO A 202 -4.66 -16.63 -3.89
CA PRO A 202 -5.89 -16.20 -3.23
C PRO A 202 -6.79 -15.66 -4.34
N ASP A 203 -8.07 -15.57 -4.17
CA ASP A 203 -8.92 -14.80 -5.08
C ASP A 203 -8.97 -13.31 -4.65
N PRO A 204 -7.85 -12.56 -4.58
CA PRO A 204 -7.93 -11.14 -4.36
C PRO A 204 -8.51 -10.52 -5.60
N LYS A 205 -9.42 -9.63 -5.41
CA LYS A 205 -9.84 -8.78 -6.50
C LYS A 205 -8.69 -7.87 -6.88
N VAL A 206 -8.46 -7.72 -8.18
CA VAL A 206 -7.43 -6.82 -8.71
C VAL A 206 -8.11 -5.63 -9.35
N ALA A 207 -7.64 -4.43 -9.07
CA ALA A 207 -8.15 -3.22 -9.68
C ALA A 207 -7.03 -2.38 -10.27
N VAL A 208 -7.19 -2.02 -11.53
CA VAL A 208 -6.30 -1.10 -12.23
C VAL A 208 -6.99 0.24 -12.39
N PHE A 209 -6.32 1.33 -12.07
CA PHE A 209 -6.86 2.68 -12.26
C PHE A 209 -5.79 3.66 -12.74
N MET A 210 -6.25 4.72 -13.43
CA MET A 210 -5.35 5.76 -13.93
C MET A 210 -4.83 6.63 -12.80
N ASN A 211 -3.51 6.75 -12.69
CA ASN A 211 -2.83 7.77 -11.91
C ASN A 211 -2.01 8.67 -12.83
N LYS A 212 -1.82 9.92 -12.47
CA LYS A 212 -1.16 10.94 -13.30
C LYS A 212 -1.79 11.07 -14.69
N ALA A 213 -3.10 11.01 -14.75
CA ALA A 213 -3.86 11.20 -15.98
C ALA A 213 -3.76 12.66 -16.45
N LYS A 214 -3.49 12.86 -17.76
CA LYS A 214 -3.39 14.19 -18.35
C LYS A 214 -4.75 14.67 -18.84
N PHE A 215 -5.15 15.84 -18.38
CA PHE A 215 -6.37 16.51 -18.76
C PHE A 215 -6.09 17.77 -19.57
N ARG A 216 -6.96 18.07 -20.52
CA ARG A 216 -7.02 19.33 -21.23
C ARG A 216 -8.47 19.79 -21.32
N VAL A 217 -8.78 20.99 -20.81
CA VAL A 217 -10.13 21.56 -20.78
C VAL A 217 -11.15 20.57 -20.16
N GLY A 218 -10.81 20.02 -18.98
CA GLY A 218 -11.70 19.10 -18.22
C GLY A 218 -11.86 17.71 -18.81
N ARG A 219 -11.18 17.37 -19.91
CA ARG A 219 -11.26 16.05 -20.56
C ARG A 219 -9.90 15.39 -20.62
N LEU A 220 -9.85 14.08 -20.53
CA LEU A 220 -8.62 13.32 -20.77
C LEU A 220 -8.05 13.63 -22.14
N THR A 221 -6.74 13.77 -22.23
CA THR A 221 -6.05 13.95 -23.54
C THR A 221 -6.26 12.70 -24.40
N ARG A 222 -6.18 12.87 -25.74
CA ARG A 222 -6.31 11.73 -26.68
C ARG A 222 -5.29 10.64 -26.40
N GLU A 223 -4.06 11.02 -26.10
CA GLU A 223 -2.98 10.11 -25.75
C GLU A 223 -3.31 9.31 -24.47
N THR A 224 -3.73 9.98 -23.40
CA THR A 224 -4.17 9.31 -22.15
C THR A 224 -5.30 8.34 -22.40
N GLN A 225 -6.31 8.72 -23.21
CA GLN A 225 -7.43 7.84 -23.56
C GLN A 225 -6.97 6.61 -24.35
N GLN A 226 -6.03 6.79 -25.27
CA GLN A 226 -5.48 5.68 -26.06
C GLN A 226 -4.79 4.66 -25.16
N TYR A 227 -3.84 5.08 -24.35
CA TYR A 227 -3.10 4.17 -23.46
C TYR A 227 -4.01 3.52 -22.42
N TRP A 228 -5.03 4.24 -21.97
CA TRP A 228 -6.01 3.64 -21.07
C TRP A 228 -6.86 2.56 -21.74
N ARG A 229 -7.28 2.75 -22.98
CA ARG A 229 -7.99 1.72 -23.76
C ARG A 229 -7.12 0.46 -23.92
N GLU A 230 -5.84 0.62 -24.25
CA GLU A 230 -4.91 -0.49 -24.35
C GLU A 230 -4.79 -1.23 -23.00
N SER A 231 -4.70 -0.51 -21.89
CA SER A 231 -4.66 -1.06 -20.53
C SER A 231 -5.94 -1.82 -20.18
N THR A 232 -7.09 -1.29 -20.56
CA THR A 232 -8.41 -1.92 -20.37
C THR A 232 -8.54 -3.22 -21.18
N ILE A 233 -8.02 -3.26 -22.40
CA ILE A 233 -8.00 -4.48 -23.23
C ILE A 233 -7.19 -5.58 -22.51
N VAL A 234 -6.02 -5.26 -21.94
CA VAL A 234 -5.20 -6.22 -21.20
C VAL A 234 -5.94 -6.73 -19.95
N ALA A 235 -6.57 -5.84 -19.19
CA ALA A 235 -7.35 -6.23 -18.02
C ALA A 235 -8.52 -7.15 -18.40
N ASN A 236 -9.26 -6.84 -19.46
CA ASN A 236 -10.37 -7.67 -19.95
C ASN A 236 -9.89 -9.04 -20.44
N ALA A 237 -8.75 -9.11 -21.12
CA ALA A 237 -8.17 -10.38 -21.55
C ALA A 237 -7.77 -11.24 -20.33
N ALA A 238 -7.18 -10.65 -19.30
CA ALA A 238 -6.84 -11.34 -18.06
C ALA A 238 -8.09 -11.85 -17.32
N ARG A 239 -9.17 -11.06 -17.32
CA ARG A 239 -10.48 -11.47 -16.76
C ARG A 239 -11.04 -12.70 -17.48
N GLN A 240 -10.93 -12.77 -18.80
CA GLN A 240 -11.35 -13.93 -19.58
C GLN A 240 -10.51 -15.19 -19.25
N GLN A 241 -9.30 -15.01 -18.73
CA GLN A 241 -8.42 -16.07 -18.27
C GLN A 241 -8.66 -16.47 -16.80
N GLY A 242 -9.69 -15.91 -16.16
CA GLY A 242 -10.10 -16.27 -14.79
C GLY A 242 -9.49 -15.41 -13.68
N ILE A 243 -8.81 -14.31 -14.00
CA ILE A 243 -8.36 -13.35 -12.99
C ILE A 243 -9.53 -12.41 -12.65
N ASP A 244 -9.87 -12.27 -11.35
CA ASP A 244 -10.88 -11.30 -10.92
C ASP A 244 -10.28 -9.88 -10.94
N ILE A 245 -10.30 -9.26 -12.12
CA ILE A 245 -9.71 -7.94 -12.38
C ILE A 245 -10.72 -6.96 -12.98
N GLU A 246 -10.66 -5.72 -12.50
CA GLU A 246 -11.40 -4.59 -13.06
C GLU A 246 -10.45 -3.45 -13.46
N ALA A 247 -10.73 -2.80 -14.59
CA ALA A 247 -10.14 -1.51 -14.93
C ALA A 247 -11.16 -0.40 -14.60
N TRP A 248 -10.79 0.50 -13.70
CA TRP A 248 -11.69 1.57 -13.25
C TRP A 248 -11.52 2.83 -14.09
N ASP A 249 -12.63 3.43 -14.50
CA ASP A 249 -12.61 4.71 -15.22
C ASP A 249 -12.22 5.91 -14.32
N SER A 250 -12.08 5.67 -13.01
CA SER A 250 -11.59 6.68 -12.08
C SER A 250 -10.15 7.05 -12.40
N ALA A 251 -9.88 8.35 -12.51
CA ALA A 251 -8.57 8.87 -12.88
C ALA A 251 -8.11 9.93 -11.88
N ILE A 252 -6.92 9.73 -11.33
CA ILE A 252 -6.25 10.75 -10.53
C ILE A 252 -5.42 11.63 -11.49
N PRO A 253 -5.66 12.94 -11.54
CA PRO A 253 -4.95 13.83 -12.46
C PRO A 253 -3.48 13.97 -12.12
N GLU A 254 -2.66 14.23 -13.14
CA GLU A 254 -1.26 14.62 -12.95
C GLU A 254 -1.19 16.04 -12.40
N ARG A 255 -0.83 16.16 -11.12
CA ARG A 255 -0.71 17.42 -10.39
C ARG A 255 0.53 17.44 -9.52
N VAL A 256 1.26 18.53 -9.57
CA VAL A 256 2.40 18.75 -8.64
C VAL A 256 1.90 18.86 -7.20
N ASP A 257 0.70 19.40 -6.99
CA ASP A 257 0.10 19.62 -5.67
C ASP A 257 -0.17 18.32 -4.93
N ILE A 258 -0.48 17.22 -5.65
CA ILE A 258 -0.68 15.89 -5.04
C ILE A 258 0.60 15.43 -4.32
N LYS A 259 1.79 15.64 -4.92
CA LYS A 259 3.07 15.32 -4.25
C LYS A 259 3.30 16.22 -3.03
N ARG A 260 2.96 17.50 -3.13
CA ARG A 260 3.09 18.47 -2.04
C ARG A 260 2.07 18.25 -0.92
N ALA A 261 1.03 17.47 -1.18
CA ALA A 261 0.02 17.11 -0.18
C ALA A 261 0.44 15.97 0.74
N ILE A 262 1.46 15.19 0.37
CA ILE A 262 1.94 14.05 1.17
C ILE A 262 2.28 14.46 2.61
N PRO A 263 3.07 15.51 2.85
CA PRO A 263 3.43 15.95 4.22
C PRO A 263 2.34 16.74 4.93
N ARG A 264 1.19 17.06 4.32
CA ARG A 264 0.12 17.78 5.00
C ARG A 264 -0.49 16.91 6.09
N ALA A 265 -0.75 17.47 7.26
CA ALA A 265 -1.35 16.75 8.39
C ALA A 265 -2.72 16.16 8.03
N THR A 266 -3.53 16.88 7.26
CA THR A 266 -4.89 16.48 6.86
C THR A 266 -5.01 16.23 5.37
N PHE A 267 -6.06 15.49 4.97
CA PHE A 267 -6.40 15.29 3.57
C PHE A 267 -6.84 16.61 2.93
N PRO A 268 -6.22 17.04 1.81
CA PRO A 268 -6.58 18.28 1.14
C PRO A 268 -7.96 18.16 0.47
N ARG A 269 -8.91 18.97 0.90
CA ARG A 269 -10.29 18.92 0.40
C ARG A 269 -10.42 19.18 -1.09
N GLU A 270 -9.49 19.92 -1.68
CA GLU A 270 -9.42 20.17 -3.12
C GLU A 270 -9.21 18.91 -3.97
N PHE A 271 -8.77 17.79 -3.37
CA PHE A 271 -8.60 16.50 -4.04
C PHE A 271 -9.76 15.52 -3.80
N GLU A 272 -10.72 15.90 -3.00
CA GLU A 272 -11.86 15.03 -2.66
C GLU A 272 -12.57 14.49 -3.91
N PRO A 273 -12.86 15.28 -4.96
CA PRO A 273 -13.51 14.76 -6.17
C PRO A 273 -12.68 13.71 -6.91
N ASP A 274 -11.34 13.85 -6.90
CA ASP A 274 -10.43 12.94 -7.59
C ASP A 274 -10.35 11.58 -6.86
N PHE A 275 -10.34 11.59 -5.53
CA PHE A 275 -10.22 10.38 -4.71
C PHE A 275 -11.55 9.68 -4.44
N ALA A 276 -12.67 10.41 -4.46
CA ALA A 276 -14.00 9.86 -4.22
C ALA A 276 -14.36 8.72 -5.18
N GLY A 277 -14.02 8.87 -6.47
CA GLY A 277 -14.29 7.85 -7.49
C GLY A 277 -13.52 6.55 -7.24
N VAL A 278 -12.23 6.67 -6.87
CA VAL A 278 -11.39 5.50 -6.54
C VAL A 278 -11.89 4.83 -5.27
N TRP A 279 -12.17 5.60 -4.22
CA TRP A 279 -12.63 5.05 -2.95
C TRP A 279 -14.01 4.39 -3.03
N LYS A 280 -14.95 4.98 -3.78
CA LYS A 280 -16.25 4.36 -4.05
C LYS A 280 -16.13 2.98 -4.69
N ASN A 281 -15.19 2.80 -5.62
CA ASN A 281 -14.91 1.51 -6.21
C ASN A 281 -14.31 0.53 -5.20
N VAL A 282 -13.41 0.99 -4.32
CA VAL A 282 -12.87 0.19 -3.21
C VAL A 282 -14.00 -0.32 -2.31
N GLU A 283 -14.90 0.56 -1.86
CA GLU A 283 -16.03 0.16 -1.01
C GLU A 283 -16.97 -0.81 -1.73
N ARG A 284 -17.31 -0.56 -2.99
CA ARG A 284 -18.16 -1.44 -3.80
C ARG A 284 -17.60 -2.86 -3.90
N ILE A 285 -16.27 -2.98 -4.06
CA ILE A 285 -15.62 -4.29 -4.20
C ILE A 285 -15.52 -5.02 -2.87
N LEU A 286 -15.33 -4.29 -1.78
CA LEU A 286 -15.07 -4.85 -0.45
C LEU A 286 -16.31 -4.88 0.46
N SER A 287 -17.47 -4.42 -0.02
CA SER A 287 -18.76 -4.48 0.70
C SER A 287 -19.28 -5.89 0.96
#